data_66d8ccf2c7d9292bb9b7917eb10e176b
#
_entry.id   66d8ccf2c7d9292bb9b7917eb10e176b
#
_cell.length_a   1.000
_cell.length_b   1.000
_cell.length_c   1.000
_cell.angle_alpha   90.00
_cell.angle_beta   90.00
_cell.angle_gamma   90.00
#
_symmetry.space_group_name_H-M   'P 1'
#
loop_
_entity.id
_entity.type
_entity.pdbx_description
1 polymer ?
#
loop_
_entity_poly.entity_id
_entity_poly.type
_entity_poly.pdbx_seq_one_letter_code
_entity_poly.pdbx_strand_id
1 'polypeptide(L)' 'MAKAGQALKQVLETYGISQNRLAVTMGVRRSNVNRWVNEETDPAADAVLEIRDGLEKINPDAAEEFIRLYLGR' A
#
# COMPACT_ATOMS: atom_id res chain seq x y z
N MET A 1 10.05 7.49 -10.29
CA MET A 1 9.87 6.13 -9.76
C MET A 1 8.89 6.15 -8.61
N ALA A 2 7.97 5.22 -8.62
CA ALA A 2 6.89 5.18 -7.63
C ALA A 2 7.34 4.43 -6.38
N LYS A 3 8.09 5.11 -5.53
CA LYS A 3 8.61 4.52 -4.30
C LYS A 3 7.52 3.91 -3.45
N ALA A 4 6.40 4.61 -3.32
CA ALA A 4 5.27 4.12 -2.54
C ALA A 4 4.65 2.88 -3.19
N GLY A 5 4.58 2.85 -4.53
CA GLY A 5 4.06 1.69 -5.25
C GLY A 5 4.92 0.46 -5.06
N GLN A 6 6.25 0.64 -5.13
CA GLN A 6 7.19 -0.47 -4.91
C GLN A 6 7.09 -1.00 -3.48
N ALA A 7 7.04 -0.09 -2.51
CA ALA A 7 6.91 -0.48 -1.11
C ALA A 7 5.60 -1.24 -0.88
N LEU A 8 4.51 -0.76 -1.46
CA LEU A 8 3.21 -1.39 -1.32
C LEU A 8 3.21 -2.79 -1.94
N LYS A 9 3.76 -2.92 -3.14
CA LYS A 9 3.83 -4.23 -3.80
C LYS A 9 4.58 -5.24 -2.94
N GLN A 10 5.72 -4.83 -2.42
CA GLN A 10 6.54 -5.72 -1.59
C GLN A 10 5.81 -6.13 -0.32
N VAL A 11 5.15 -5.20 0.33
CA VAL A 11 4.42 -5.48 1.57
C VAL A 11 3.25 -6.43 1.32
N LEU A 12 2.49 -6.20 0.26
CA LEU A 12 1.38 -7.08 -0.06
C LEU A 12 1.86 -8.51 -0.30
N GLU A 13 2.97 -8.65 -1.03
CA GLU A 13 3.55 -9.97 -1.29
C GLU A 13 4.09 -10.63 -0.02
N THR A 14 4.79 -9.86 0.79
CA THR A 14 5.42 -10.38 2.01
C THR A 14 4.38 -10.89 3.00
N TYR A 15 3.29 -10.14 3.17
CA TYR A 15 2.28 -10.46 4.18
C TYR A 15 1.06 -11.19 3.60
N GLY A 16 1.10 -11.52 2.31
CA GLY A 16 0.01 -12.27 1.69
C GLY A 16 -1.31 -11.53 1.67
N ILE A 17 -1.27 -10.21 1.51
CA ILE A 17 -2.46 -9.37 1.46
C ILE A 17 -2.83 -9.13 0.01
N SER A 18 -4.09 -9.41 -0.36
CA SER A 18 -4.54 -9.18 -1.73
C SER A 18 -4.83 -7.70 -1.97
N GLN A 19 -4.70 -7.27 -3.22
CA GLN A 19 -5.04 -5.91 -3.60
C GLN A 19 -6.51 -5.62 -3.29
N ASN A 20 -7.38 -6.60 -3.53
CA ASN A 20 -8.81 -6.44 -3.27
C ASN A 20 -9.07 -6.21 -1.78
N ARG A 21 -8.40 -6.97 -0.92
CA ARG A 21 -8.60 -6.83 0.53
C ARG A 21 -8.19 -5.43 0.99
N LEU A 22 -7.04 -4.95 0.51
CA LEU A 22 -6.61 -3.61 0.86
C LEU A 22 -7.59 -2.56 0.35
N ALA A 23 -8.03 -2.70 -0.90
CA ALA A 23 -8.97 -1.74 -1.49
C ALA A 23 -10.28 -1.68 -0.69
N VAL A 24 -10.83 -2.83 -0.34
CA VAL A 24 -12.06 -2.89 0.46
C VAL A 24 -11.84 -2.23 1.82
N THR A 25 -10.72 -2.53 2.46
CA THR A 25 -10.41 -1.97 3.78
C THR A 25 -10.25 -0.46 3.73
N MET A 26 -9.66 0.05 2.65
CA MET A 26 -9.47 1.49 2.48
C MET A 26 -10.73 2.21 1.98
N GLY A 27 -11.68 1.47 1.42
CA GLY A 27 -12.85 2.08 0.81
C GLY A 27 -12.56 2.70 -0.54
N VAL A 28 -11.56 2.18 -1.26
CA VAL A 28 -11.21 2.67 -2.60
C VAL A 28 -11.41 1.55 -3.62
N ARG A 29 -11.34 1.91 -4.89
CA ARG A 29 -11.47 0.92 -5.96
C ARG A 29 -10.20 0.08 -6.07
N ARG A 30 -10.38 -1.21 -6.34
CA ARG A 30 -9.26 -2.11 -6.58
C ARG A 30 -8.34 -1.58 -7.69
N SER A 31 -8.91 -0.94 -8.71
CA SER A 31 -8.13 -0.40 -9.80
C SER A 31 -7.13 0.67 -9.33
N ASN A 32 -7.46 1.41 -8.28
CA ASN A 32 -6.53 2.39 -7.73
C ASN A 32 -5.32 1.69 -7.11
N VAL A 33 -5.58 0.64 -6.31
CA VAL A 33 -4.50 -0.13 -5.69
C VAL A 33 -3.63 -0.77 -6.78
N ASN A 34 -4.26 -1.30 -7.82
CA ASN A 34 -3.55 -1.93 -8.93
C ASN A 34 -2.62 -0.94 -9.63
N ARG A 35 -3.09 0.29 -9.87
CA ARG A 35 -2.25 1.31 -10.50
C ARG A 35 -1.05 1.67 -9.64
N TRP A 36 -1.25 1.77 -8.33
CA TRP A 36 -0.13 2.07 -7.42
C TRP A 36 0.90 0.94 -7.45
N VAL A 37 0.45 -0.29 -7.38
CA VAL A 37 1.32 -1.48 -7.36
C VAL A 37 2.08 -1.61 -8.68
N ASN A 38 1.43 -1.29 -9.80
CA ASN A 38 2.06 -1.35 -11.12
C ASN A 38 2.84 -0.08 -11.48
N GLU A 39 2.91 0.88 -10.55
CA GLU A 39 3.65 2.12 -10.73
C GLU A 39 3.13 2.97 -11.90
N GLU A 40 1.86 2.81 -12.24
CA GLU A 40 1.24 3.63 -13.28
C GLU A 40 0.93 5.02 -12.76
N THR A 41 0.62 5.14 -11.48
CA THR A 41 0.42 6.43 -10.80
C THR A 41 1.03 6.35 -9.41
N ASP A 42 1.54 7.49 -8.95
CA ASP A 42 2.03 7.59 -7.58
C ASP A 42 0.87 7.98 -6.66
N PRO A 43 0.72 7.32 -5.51
CA PRO A 43 -0.26 7.80 -4.54
C PRO A 43 0.17 9.17 -4.00
N ALA A 44 -0.80 10.07 -3.88
CA ALA A 44 -0.56 11.37 -3.26
C ALA A 44 -0.23 11.17 -1.78
N ALA A 45 0.30 12.23 -1.15
CA ALA A 45 0.69 12.15 0.26
C ALA A 45 -0.46 11.66 1.15
N ASP A 46 -1.68 12.17 0.90
CA ASP A 46 -2.85 11.73 1.67
C ASP A 46 -3.13 10.25 1.44
N ALA A 47 -2.95 9.78 0.20
CA ALA A 47 -3.19 8.38 -0.11
C ALA A 47 -2.17 7.48 0.57
N VAL A 48 -0.92 7.91 0.70
CA VAL A 48 0.11 7.14 1.42
C VAL A 48 -0.34 6.90 2.86
N LEU A 49 -0.86 7.93 3.52
CA LEU A 49 -1.35 7.78 4.89
C LEU A 49 -2.57 6.86 4.95
N GLU A 50 -3.45 6.94 3.98
CA GLU A 50 -4.62 6.06 3.91
C GLU A 50 -4.22 4.61 3.67
N ILE A 51 -3.19 4.38 2.86
CA ILE A 51 -2.65 3.04 2.63
C ILE A 51 -2.10 2.48 3.94
N ARG A 52 -1.33 3.28 4.66
CA ARG A 52 -0.81 2.87 5.95
C ARG A 52 -1.94 2.50 6.91
N ASP A 53 -2.96 3.34 6.99
CA ASP A 53 -4.07 3.09 7.90
C ASP A 53 -4.84 1.82 7.51
N GLY A 54 -5.02 1.59 6.21
CA GLY A 54 -5.66 0.38 5.72
C GLY A 54 -4.86 -0.86 6.06
N LEU A 55 -3.55 -0.81 5.86
CA LEU A 55 -2.66 -1.92 6.21
C LEU A 55 -2.69 -2.19 7.70
N GLU A 56 -2.73 -1.14 8.51
CA GLU A 56 -2.76 -1.31 9.96
C GLU A 56 -4.00 -2.06 10.42
N LYS A 57 -5.13 -1.82 9.79
CA LYS A 57 -6.36 -2.54 10.11
C LYS A 57 -6.26 -4.01 9.77
N ILE A 58 -5.48 -4.36 8.76
CA ILE A 58 -5.29 -5.76 8.34
C ILE A 58 -4.19 -6.41 9.16
N ASN A 59 -3.04 -5.76 9.26
CA ASN A 59 -1.86 -6.26 9.95
C ASN A 59 -0.94 -5.09 10.29
N PRO A 60 -0.84 -4.71 11.58
CA PRO A 60 0.02 -3.58 11.96
C PRO A 60 1.47 -3.71 11.53
N ASP A 61 2.01 -4.92 11.47
CA ASP A 61 3.39 -5.14 11.03
C ASP A 61 3.54 -4.76 9.56
N ALA A 62 2.52 -5.04 8.75
CA ALA A 62 2.54 -4.67 7.33
C ALA A 62 2.56 -3.15 7.16
N ALA A 63 1.80 -2.43 7.99
CA ALA A 63 1.79 -0.97 7.95
C ALA A 63 3.15 -0.40 8.30
N GLU A 64 3.78 -0.94 9.34
CA GLU A 64 5.10 -0.49 9.76
C GLU A 64 6.14 -0.75 8.67
N GLU A 65 6.09 -1.94 8.08
CA GLU A 65 7.03 -2.30 7.02
C GLU A 65 6.84 -1.41 5.78
N PHE A 66 5.59 -1.09 5.44
CA PHE A 66 5.30 -0.20 4.32
C PHE A 66 5.97 1.16 4.51
N ILE A 67 5.81 1.75 5.69
CA ILE A 67 6.39 3.06 5.97
C ILE A 67 7.91 2.98 5.97
N ARG A 68 8.48 1.91 6.54
CA ARG A 68 9.92 1.72 6.56
C ARG A 68 10.49 1.65 5.14
N LEU A 69 9.85 0.88 4.29
CA LEU A 69 10.29 0.74 2.90
C LEU A 69 10.09 2.05 2.11
N TYR A 70 8.98 2.72 2.36
CA TYR A 70 8.70 3.98 1.69
C TYR A 70 9.74 5.04 2.05
N LEU A 71 10.14 5.10 3.31
CA LEU A 71 11.15 6.07 3.75
C LEU A 71 12.58 5.63 3.41
N GLY A 72 12.77 4.39 2.97
CA GLY A 72 14.09 3.89 2.59
C GLY A 72 14.98 3.57 3.77
N ARG A 73 14.38 3.14 4.86
CA ARG A 73 15.14 2.81 6.08
C ARG A 73 15.04 1.36 6.45
#